data_e811168610831746393a68da035c7d7b
#
_entry.id   e811168610831746393a68da035c7d7b
#
_cell.length_a   1.000
_cell.length_b   1.000
_cell.length_c   1.000
_cell.angle_alpha   90.00
_cell.angle_beta   90.00
_cell.angle_gamma   90.00
#
_symmetry.space_group_name_H-M   'P 1'
#
loop_
_entity.id
_entity.type
_entity.pdbx_description
1 polymer ?
#
loop_
_entity_poly.entity_id
_entity_poly.type
_entity_poly.pdbx_seq_one_letter_code
_entity_poly.pdbx_strand_id
1 'polypeptide(L)'
;MKKKLAMLLAATMLVMLFTGCGAGGKEDKGELNLYTWDGMFPQEILDGFEKETGIRINYSNFDYDEDMLAKLEETRGSDYDLVIADDYIIELAIQESLAQKLDTSRISTYDNLNPVFMSQFYDPQNEYTVPYGAGIPLI
;
A
#
# COMPACT_ATOMS: atom_id res chain seq x y z
N MET A 1 44.19 -11.84 43.71
CA MET A 1 44.33 -11.19 42.43
C MET A 1 43.33 -11.74 41.38
N LYS A 2 43.19 -13.06 41.21
CA LYS A 2 42.29 -13.69 40.22
C LYS A 2 40.79 -13.32 40.36
N LYS A 3 40.29 -13.21 41.61
CA LYS A 3 38.87 -12.85 41.88
C LYS A 3 38.53 -11.38 41.51
N LYS A 4 39.48 -10.44 41.70
CA LYS A 4 39.31 -9.03 41.34
C LYS A 4 39.35 -8.82 39.81
N LEU A 5 40.17 -9.62 39.10
CA LEU A 5 40.24 -9.58 37.63
C LEU A 5 38.95 -10.15 36.99
N ALA A 6 38.39 -11.23 37.55
CA ALA A 6 37.12 -11.80 37.10
C ALA A 6 35.95 -10.86 37.33
N MET A 7 35.95 -10.10 38.43
CA MET A 7 34.90 -9.11 38.71
C MET A 7 34.97 -7.89 37.78
N LEU A 8 36.19 -7.48 37.37
CA LEU A 8 36.40 -6.41 36.40
C LEU A 8 35.94 -6.82 34.98
N LEU A 9 36.21 -8.08 34.58
CA LEU A 9 35.79 -8.64 33.32
C LEU A 9 34.24 -8.80 33.24
N ALA A 10 33.60 -9.18 34.33
CA ALA A 10 32.13 -9.27 34.40
C ALA A 10 31.46 -7.89 34.35
N ALA A 11 32.08 -6.86 34.95
CA ALA A 11 31.56 -5.50 34.91
C ALA A 11 31.68 -4.87 33.51
N THR A 12 32.77 -5.16 32.76
CA THR A 12 32.94 -4.68 31.38
C THR A 12 32.00 -5.38 30.41
N MET A 13 31.65 -6.64 30.60
CA MET A 13 30.65 -7.36 29.78
C MET A 13 29.21 -6.83 30.00
N LEU A 14 28.90 -6.40 31.21
CA LEU A 14 27.57 -5.85 31.53
C LEU A 14 27.33 -4.45 30.91
N VAL A 15 28.41 -3.66 30.74
CA VAL A 15 28.32 -2.32 30.13
C VAL A 15 28.09 -2.38 28.61
N MET A 16 28.53 -3.46 27.94
CA MET A 16 28.32 -3.65 26.51
C MET A 16 26.88 -4.06 26.12
N LEU A 17 26.05 -4.45 27.10
CA LEU A 17 24.64 -4.81 26.87
C LEU A 17 23.71 -3.59 26.84
N PHE A 18 24.18 -2.39 27.22
CA PHE A 18 23.37 -1.16 27.26
C PHE A 18 23.64 -0.17 26.12
N THR A 19 24.58 -0.45 25.20
CA THR A 19 24.89 0.43 24.08
C THR A 19 24.22 0.02 22.77
N GLY A 20 23.20 -0.83 22.82
CA GLY A 20 22.46 -1.31 21.65
C GLY A 20 21.04 -0.80 21.57
N CYS A 21 20.81 0.52 21.54
CA CYS A 21 19.56 1.06 21.02
C CYS A 21 19.67 2.59 20.89
N GLY A 22 20.06 3.02 19.71
CA GLY A 22 20.13 4.44 19.41
C GLY A 22 20.37 4.73 17.93
N ALA A 23 19.88 3.86 17.04
CA ALA A 23 19.64 4.27 15.69
C ALA A 23 18.11 4.39 15.56
N GLY A 24 17.60 5.61 15.43
CA GLY A 24 16.20 5.86 15.08
C GLY A 24 15.92 5.35 13.68
N GLY A 25 15.87 4.03 13.52
CA GLY A 25 15.29 3.37 12.39
C GLY A 25 13.79 3.63 12.48
N LYS A 26 13.18 4.19 11.43
CA LYS A 26 11.75 4.16 11.27
C LYS A 26 11.28 2.72 11.48
N GLU A 27 10.28 2.52 12.33
CA GLU A 27 9.60 1.23 12.39
C GLU A 27 9.11 0.90 10.97
N ASP A 28 9.59 -0.19 10.41
CA ASP A 28 9.08 -0.75 9.17
C ASP A 28 7.68 -1.26 9.46
N LYS A 29 6.67 -0.51 8.99
CA LYS A 29 5.26 -0.83 9.20
C LYS A 29 4.69 -1.69 8.09
N GLY A 30 5.52 -2.20 7.20
CA GLY A 30 5.14 -3.08 6.11
C GLY A 30 5.30 -2.45 4.74
N GLU A 31 4.79 -3.14 3.74
CA GLU A 31 4.85 -2.76 2.33
C GLU A 31 3.44 -2.66 1.75
N LEU A 32 3.26 -1.78 0.77
CA LEU A 32 2.07 -1.65 -0.06
C LEU A 32 2.47 -1.87 -1.51
N ASN A 33 1.93 -2.92 -2.12
CA ASN A 33 2.12 -3.21 -3.54
C ASN A 33 1.04 -2.46 -4.35
N LEU A 34 1.44 -1.33 -4.92
CA LEU A 34 0.58 -0.45 -5.72
C LEU A 34 0.78 -0.72 -7.21
N TYR A 35 -0.31 -0.98 -7.94
CA TYR A 35 -0.30 -1.28 -9.36
C TYR A 35 -1.20 -0.31 -10.13
N THR A 36 -0.64 0.48 -11.03
CA THR A 36 -1.36 1.50 -11.79
C THR A 36 -0.55 1.92 -13.04
N TRP A 37 -1.04 2.88 -13.81
CA TRP A 37 -0.33 3.43 -14.96
C TRP A 37 0.98 4.12 -14.57
N ASP A 38 1.92 4.16 -15.51
CA ASP A 38 3.16 4.91 -15.31
C ASP A 38 2.89 6.41 -15.11
N GLY A 39 3.65 7.01 -14.21
CA GLY A 39 3.56 8.45 -13.93
C GLY A 39 2.28 8.90 -13.21
N MET A 40 1.43 7.97 -12.72
CA MET A 40 0.21 8.32 -11.99
C MET A 40 0.49 9.12 -10.72
N PHE A 41 1.56 8.78 -10.02
CA PHE A 41 2.00 9.48 -8.84
C PHE A 41 3.42 10.01 -9.01
N PRO A 42 3.64 11.34 -8.77
CA PRO A 42 4.98 11.89 -8.64
C PRO A 42 5.76 11.22 -7.50
N GLN A 43 7.06 11.01 -7.67
CA GLN A 43 7.90 10.37 -6.65
C GLN A 43 7.82 11.05 -5.29
N GLU A 44 7.69 12.38 -5.26
CA GLU A 44 7.57 13.15 -4.03
C GLU A 44 6.33 12.78 -3.19
N ILE A 45 5.24 12.36 -3.86
CA ILE A 45 4.00 11.91 -3.18
C ILE A 45 4.23 10.54 -2.56
N LEU A 46 4.88 9.62 -3.28
CA LEU A 46 5.22 8.29 -2.77
C LEU A 46 6.18 8.41 -1.56
N ASP A 47 7.23 9.19 -1.69
CA ASP A 47 8.20 9.46 -0.61
C ASP A 47 7.52 10.12 0.61
N GLY A 48 6.57 11.03 0.34
CA GLY A 48 5.77 11.70 1.37
C GLY A 48 4.94 10.70 2.17
N PHE A 49 4.24 9.80 1.49
CA PHE A 49 3.45 8.75 2.10
C PHE A 49 4.32 7.81 2.96
N GLU A 50 5.44 7.34 2.41
CA GLU A 50 6.37 6.48 3.15
C GLU A 50 6.94 7.18 4.40
N LYS A 51 7.25 8.47 4.27
CA LYS A 51 7.76 9.27 5.39
C LYS A 51 6.72 9.45 6.49
N GLU A 52 5.46 9.66 6.12
CA GLU A 52 4.36 9.91 7.06
C GLU A 52 3.91 8.62 7.74
N THR A 53 3.73 7.56 6.95
CA THR A 53 3.14 6.30 7.42
C THR A 53 4.15 5.29 7.94
N GLY A 54 5.38 5.30 7.41
CA GLY A 54 6.37 4.25 7.62
C GLY A 54 6.11 3.00 6.76
N ILE A 55 5.12 3.03 5.87
CA ILE A 55 4.80 1.95 4.93
C ILE A 55 5.57 2.20 3.65
N ARG A 56 6.31 1.21 3.16
CA ARG A 56 7.05 1.28 1.90
C ARG A 56 6.13 0.99 0.73
N ILE A 57 6.24 1.75 -0.36
CA ILE A 57 5.46 1.53 -1.57
C ILE A 57 6.30 0.77 -2.60
N ASN A 58 5.84 -0.42 -2.98
CA ASN A 58 6.32 -1.14 -4.14
C ASN A 58 5.42 -0.74 -5.33
N TYR A 59 5.92 0.22 -6.12
CA TYR A 59 5.16 0.80 -7.24
C TYR A 59 5.42 -0.01 -8.50
N SER A 60 4.37 -0.61 -9.06
CA SER A 60 4.38 -1.36 -10.33
C SER A 60 3.47 -0.70 -11.34
N ASN A 61 3.84 -0.80 -12.62
CA ASN A 61 3.14 -0.11 -13.71
C ASN A 61 2.65 -1.08 -14.77
N PHE A 62 1.60 -0.67 -15.46
CA PHE A 62 1.12 -1.23 -16.71
C PHE A 62 0.87 -0.10 -17.73
N ASP A 63 0.86 -0.46 -19.00
CA ASP A 63 0.55 0.45 -20.10
C ASP A 63 -0.90 0.32 -20.55
N TYR A 64 -1.48 -0.89 -20.47
CA TYR A 64 -2.83 -1.20 -20.89
C TYR A 64 -3.56 -1.95 -19.78
N ASP A 65 -4.84 -1.60 -19.58
CA ASP A 65 -5.69 -2.21 -18.54
C ASP A 65 -5.88 -3.71 -18.74
N GLU A 66 -5.88 -4.18 -19.99
CA GLU A 66 -5.99 -5.59 -20.32
C GLU A 66 -4.77 -6.39 -19.84
N ASP A 67 -3.56 -5.81 -19.91
CA ASP A 67 -2.34 -6.43 -19.38
C ASP A 67 -2.38 -6.50 -17.86
N MET A 68 -2.93 -5.46 -17.22
CA MET A 68 -3.18 -5.45 -15.78
C MET A 68 -4.13 -6.57 -15.38
N LEU A 69 -5.28 -6.71 -16.07
CA LEU A 69 -6.24 -7.78 -15.78
C LEU A 69 -5.61 -9.17 -15.93
N ALA A 70 -4.91 -9.40 -17.05
CA ALA A 70 -4.22 -10.67 -17.29
C ALA A 70 -3.20 -10.99 -16.16
N LYS A 71 -2.52 -9.96 -15.64
CA LYS A 71 -1.60 -10.15 -14.52
C LYS A 71 -2.31 -10.48 -13.21
N LEU A 72 -3.45 -9.86 -12.94
CA LEU A 72 -4.30 -10.21 -11.79
C LEU A 72 -4.83 -11.64 -11.89
N GLU A 73 -5.23 -12.08 -13.09
CA GLU A 73 -5.68 -13.47 -13.34
C GLU A 73 -4.57 -14.47 -13.04
N GLU A 74 -3.35 -14.23 -13.53
CA GLU A 74 -2.18 -15.09 -13.34
C GLU A 74 -1.90 -15.35 -11.85
N THR A 75 -1.98 -14.30 -11.04
CA THR A 75 -1.64 -14.36 -9.61
C THR A 75 -2.87 -14.48 -8.71
N ARG A 76 -4.07 -14.47 -9.26
CA ARG A 76 -5.35 -14.41 -8.53
C ARG A 76 -5.42 -13.19 -7.61
N GLY A 77 -4.81 -12.09 -8.04
CA GLY A 77 -4.76 -10.83 -7.30
C GLY A 77 -3.80 -10.80 -6.10
N SER A 78 -3.04 -11.88 -5.84
CA SER A 78 -2.25 -12.02 -4.61
C SER A 78 -1.01 -11.13 -4.53
N ASP A 79 -0.56 -10.57 -5.67
CA ASP A 79 0.70 -9.82 -5.75
C ASP A 79 0.51 -8.32 -5.46
N TYR A 80 -0.73 -7.85 -5.41
CA TYR A 80 -1.05 -6.45 -5.27
C TYR A 80 -2.04 -6.17 -4.15
N ASP A 81 -1.82 -5.08 -3.41
CA ASP A 81 -2.68 -4.63 -2.33
C ASP A 81 -3.66 -3.57 -2.80
N LEU A 82 -3.25 -2.76 -3.78
CA LEU A 82 -4.05 -1.68 -4.36
C LEU A 82 -3.81 -1.58 -5.86
N VAL A 83 -4.90 -1.56 -6.62
CA VAL A 83 -4.90 -1.35 -8.07
C VAL A 83 -5.71 -0.12 -8.40
N ILE A 84 -5.20 0.74 -9.31
CA ILE A 84 -5.95 1.87 -9.88
C ILE A 84 -5.99 1.66 -11.38
N ALA A 85 -7.19 1.56 -11.93
CA ALA A 85 -7.46 1.26 -13.32
C ALA A 85 -8.79 1.88 -13.76
N ASP A 86 -9.10 1.82 -15.06
CA ASP A 86 -10.36 2.33 -15.59
C ASP A 86 -11.57 1.47 -15.16
N ASP A 87 -12.74 2.08 -15.17
CA ASP A 87 -13.98 1.51 -14.67
C ASP A 87 -14.37 0.19 -15.36
N TYR A 88 -14.25 0.13 -16.69
CA TYR A 88 -14.62 -1.06 -17.47
C TYR A 88 -13.79 -2.30 -17.12
N ILE A 89 -12.48 -2.12 -16.82
CA ILE A 89 -11.62 -3.23 -16.47
C ILE A 89 -11.78 -3.64 -14.99
N ILE A 90 -12.10 -2.67 -14.13
CA ILE A 90 -12.44 -2.94 -12.73
C ILE A 90 -13.73 -3.77 -12.64
N GLU A 91 -14.72 -3.49 -13.51
CA GLU A 91 -15.92 -4.34 -13.59
C GLU A 91 -15.58 -5.80 -13.86
N LEU A 92 -14.69 -6.06 -14.81
CA LEU A 92 -14.23 -7.42 -15.13
C LEU A 92 -13.48 -8.05 -13.94
N ALA A 93 -12.58 -7.32 -13.30
CA ALA A 93 -11.85 -7.81 -12.14
C ALA A 93 -12.79 -8.20 -10.98
N ILE A 94 -13.87 -7.46 -10.76
CA ILE A 94 -14.91 -7.80 -9.78
C ILE A 94 -15.67 -9.07 -10.20
N GLN A 95 -16.11 -9.14 -11.46
CA GLN A 95 -16.85 -10.30 -11.99
C GLN A 95 -16.04 -11.60 -11.89
N GLU A 96 -14.74 -11.51 -12.09
CA GLU A 96 -13.80 -12.64 -12.00
C GLU A 96 -13.31 -12.94 -10.57
N SER A 97 -13.82 -12.20 -9.58
CA SER A 97 -13.47 -12.36 -8.17
C SER A 97 -11.97 -12.12 -7.89
N LEU A 98 -11.35 -11.20 -8.61
CA LEU A 98 -9.97 -10.77 -8.44
C LEU A 98 -9.85 -9.59 -7.46
N ALA A 99 -10.95 -8.89 -7.19
CA ALA A 99 -11.04 -7.81 -6.20
C ALA A 99 -11.65 -8.31 -4.89
N GLN A 100 -11.17 -7.77 -3.77
CA GLN A 100 -11.73 -8.06 -2.44
C GLN A 100 -12.72 -6.98 -2.02
N LYS A 101 -13.72 -7.37 -1.23
CA LYS A 101 -14.65 -6.38 -0.64
C LYS A 101 -13.93 -5.47 0.35
N LEU A 102 -14.26 -4.20 0.28
CA LEU A 102 -13.75 -3.18 1.18
C LEU A 102 -14.52 -3.18 2.50
N ASP A 103 -13.79 -2.99 3.60
CA ASP A 103 -14.37 -2.55 4.86
C ASP A 103 -14.35 -1.02 4.92
N THR A 104 -15.39 -0.40 4.37
CA THR A 104 -15.51 1.06 4.28
C THR A 104 -15.53 1.75 5.65
N SER A 105 -15.89 1.03 6.71
CA SER A 105 -15.86 1.56 8.08
C SER A 105 -14.45 1.89 8.58
N ARG A 106 -13.43 1.31 7.95
CA ARG A 106 -12.01 1.57 8.24
C ARG A 106 -11.42 2.74 7.45
N ILE A 107 -12.17 3.29 6.50
CA ILE A 107 -11.72 4.42 5.66
C ILE A 107 -12.29 5.70 6.28
N SER A 108 -11.49 6.37 7.11
CA SER A 108 -11.94 7.54 7.90
C SER A 108 -12.43 8.73 7.06
N THR A 109 -12.03 8.79 5.79
CA THR A 109 -12.40 9.86 4.85
C THR A 109 -13.49 9.44 3.86
N TYR A 110 -14.09 8.25 4.04
CA TYR A 110 -15.05 7.71 3.09
C TYR A 110 -16.26 8.63 2.87
N ASP A 111 -16.74 9.27 3.93
CA ASP A 111 -17.88 10.20 3.86
C ASP A 111 -17.55 11.51 3.12
N ASN A 112 -16.28 11.78 2.82
CA ASN A 112 -15.86 12.94 2.04
C ASN A 112 -15.93 12.71 0.53
N LEU A 113 -16.21 11.48 0.08
CA LEU A 113 -16.31 11.14 -1.33
C LEU A 113 -17.51 11.85 -1.96
N ASN A 114 -17.32 12.34 -3.19
CA ASN A 114 -18.40 12.99 -3.93
C ASN A 114 -19.45 11.95 -4.37
N PRO A 115 -20.71 12.07 -3.90
CA PRO A 115 -21.74 11.07 -4.19
C PRO A 115 -22.04 10.89 -5.68
N VAL A 116 -21.70 11.85 -6.53
CA VAL A 116 -21.89 11.75 -7.99
C VAL A 116 -21.07 10.59 -8.59
N PHE A 117 -19.93 10.24 -7.98
CA PHE A 117 -19.05 9.16 -8.46
C PHE A 117 -19.28 7.84 -7.73
N MET A 118 -20.25 7.81 -6.82
CA MET A 118 -20.60 6.58 -6.09
C MET A 118 -21.68 5.79 -6.82
N SER A 119 -21.81 4.51 -6.49
CA SER A 119 -22.85 3.61 -7.02
C SER A 119 -22.88 3.54 -8.54
N GLN A 120 -21.71 3.53 -9.15
CA GLN A 120 -21.56 3.43 -10.59
C GLN A 120 -21.84 2.00 -11.08
N PHE A 121 -22.02 1.83 -12.39
CA PHE A 121 -22.42 0.56 -13.01
C PHE A 121 -21.46 -0.60 -12.67
N TYR A 122 -20.17 -0.32 -12.52
CA TYR A 122 -19.14 -1.32 -12.23
C TYR A 122 -19.14 -1.77 -10.76
N ASP A 123 -19.65 -0.97 -9.82
CA ASP A 123 -19.77 -1.31 -8.40
C ASP A 123 -20.98 -0.61 -7.76
N PRO A 124 -22.21 -1.05 -8.09
CA PRO A 124 -23.43 -0.35 -7.68
C PRO A 124 -23.65 -0.24 -6.17
N GLN A 125 -23.05 -1.12 -5.39
CA GLN A 125 -23.14 -1.15 -3.93
C GLN A 125 -21.94 -0.50 -3.25
N ASN A 126 -20.92 -0.04 -3.99
CA ASN A 126 -19.67 0.50 -3.47
C ASN A 126 -18.97 -0.48 -2.50
N GLU A 127 -18.96 -1.76 -2.88
CA GLU A 127 -18.40 -2.82 -2.04
C GLU A 127 -16.92 -3.11 -2.33
N TYR A 128 -16.42 -2.72 -3.51
CA TYR A 128 -15.10 -3.11 -3.99
C TYR A 128 -14.19 -1.94 -4.30
N THR A 129 -14.74 -0.75 -4.56
CA THR A 129 -14.00 0.37 -5.10
C THR A 129 -14.16 1.66 -4.32
N VAL A 130 -13.16 2.52 -4.47
CA VAL A 130 -13.21 3.94 -4.07
C VAL A 130 -12.87 4.76 -5.31
N PRO A 131 -13.72 5.71 -5.74
CA PRO A 131 -13.44 6.53 -6.91
C PRO A 131 -12.23 7.43 -6.64
N TYR A 132 -11.25 7.39 -7.55
CA TYR A 132 -10.04 8.21 -7.49
C TYR A 132 -10.17 9.49 -8.32
N GLY A 133 -10.65 9.36 -9.55
CA GLY A 133 -10.80 10.48 -10.48
C GLY A 133 -11.77 10.16 -11.62
N ALA A 134 -12.18 11.18 -12.34
CA ALA A 134 -13.02 11.04 -13.53
C ALA A 134 -12.45 11.88 -14.66
N GLY A 135 -12.26 11.27 -15.83
CA GLY A 135 -11.93 11.96 -17.08
C GLY A 135 -13.18 12.43 -17.80
N ILE A 136 -13.20 13.67 -18.30
CA ILE A 136 -14.25 14.19 -19.16
C ILE A 136 -13.64 14.42 -20.55
N PRO A 137 -14.00 13.60 -21.56
CA PRO A 137 -13.54 13.86 -22.91
C PRO A 137 -14.15 15.16 -23.43
N LEU A 138 -13.31 16.07 -23.90
CA LEU A 138 -13.74 17.29 -24.56
C LEU A 138 -13.54 17.13 -26.06
N ILE A 139 -14.58 17.44 -26.86
CA ILE A 139 -14.57 17.41 -28.31
C ILE A 139 -14.37 18.85 -28.83
#